data_edbedc0a6046979423fe6885b6e7a567
#
_entry.id   edbedc0a6046979423fe6885b6e7a567
#
_cell.length_a   1.000
_cell.length_b   1.000
_cell.length_c   1.000
_cell.angle_alpha   90.00
_cell.angle_beta   90.00
_cell.angle_gamma   90.00
#
_symmetry.space_group_name_H-M   'P 1'
#
loop_
_entity.id
_entity.type
_entity.pdbx_description
1 polymer ?
#
loop_
_entity_poly.entity_id
_entity_poly.type
_entity_poly.pdbx_seq_one_letter_code
_entity_poly.pdbx_strand_id
1 'polypeptide(L)'
;MAEFFSKQLKGICTLNDITDRSIPIFKEHCFTLQNYEYDCYRSRDEHGVPYGNTASCVLRFTVRFVQIDDCKSFYQELKNNESCTISFVFNATFGDNQALSSYESALAVTGFIIDLKEIFQSKSNNQVELIVEFLLKSITYVGCDDNKELAITR
;
A
#
# COMPACT_ATOMS: atom_id res chain seq x y z
N MET A 1 12.72 3.19 -28.47
CA MET A 1 13.65 2.82 -27.39
C MET A 1 13.48 3.68 -26.17
N ALA A 2 13.38 5.00 -26.33
CA ALA A 2 13.09 5.89 -25.21
C ALA A 2 11.74 5.60 -24.55
N GLU A 3 10.77 5.14 -25.30
CA GLU A 3 9.45 4.81 -24.81
C GLU A 3 9.45 3.67 -23.79
N PHE A 4 10.42 2.76 -23.90
CA PHE A 4 10.53 1.62 -23.00
C PHE A 4 10.82 2.07 -21.55
N PHE A 5 11.60 3.14 -21.39
CA PHE A 5 11.99 3.65 -20.07
C PHE A 5 11.06 4.74 -19.54
N SER A 6 10.19 5.28 -20.39
CA SER A 6 9.30 6.37 -19.99
C SER A 6 7.97 5.89 -19.41
N LYS A 7 7.67 4.58 -19.55
CA LYS A 7 6.44 4.03 -18.96
C LYS A 7 6.62 3.81 -17.47
N GLN A 8 6.46 4.87 -16.72
CA GLN A 8 6.35 4.74 -15.28
C GLN A 8 4.97 4.23 -14.92
N LEU A 9 4.94 3.12 -14.22
CA LEU A 9 3.70 2.58 -13.68
C LEU A 9 3.16 3.56 -12.64
N LYS A 10 2.05 4.22 -12.97
CA LYS A 10 1.40 5.11 -12.02
C LYS A 10 0.70 4.27 -10.98
N GLY A 11 1.14 4.40 -9.73
CA GLY A 11 0.55 3.71 -8.62
C GLY A 11 -0.40 4.59 -7.84
N ILE A 12 -1.48 4.00 -7.40
CA ILE A 12 -2.37 4.60 -6.42
C ILE A 12 -2.43 3.71 -5.19
N CYS A 13 -2.70 4.35 -4.05
CA CYS A 13 -2.87 3.67 -2.78
C CYS A 13 -4.30 3.90 -2.30
N THR A 14 -4.94 2.88 -1.77
CA THR A 14 -6.26 3.01 -1.18
C THR A 14 -6.35 2.18 0.10
N LEU A 15 -7.11 2.66 1.08
CA LEU A 15 -7.41 1.94 2.32
C LEU A 15 -8.61 1.01 2.16
N ASN A 16 -8.72 0.38 1.02
CA ASN A 16 -9.78 -0.57 0.71
C ASN A 16 -9.19 -1.87 0.19
N ASP A 17 -9.86 -2.95 0.48
CA ASP A 17 -9.49 -4.26 -0.03
C ASP A 17 -10.05 -4.46 -1.43
N ILE A 18 -9.19 -4.37 -2.43
CA ILE A 18 -9.60 -4.57 -3.81
C ILE A 18 -9.80 -6.03 -4.18
N THR A 19 -9.39 -6.96 -3.31
CA THR A 19 -9.65 -8.38 -3.51
C THR A 19 -11.14 -8.69 -3.30
N ASP A 20 -11.82 -7.87 -2.51
CA ASP A 20 -13.26 -7.94 -2.36
C ASP A 20 -13.91 -7.08 -3.45
N ARG A 21 -14.26 -7.71 -4.56
CA ARG A 21 -14.84 -7.05 -5.72
C ARG A 21 -16.28 -6.56 -5.51
N SER A 22 -16.88 -6.91 -4.37
CA SER A 22 -18.22 -6.43 -4.02
C SER A 22 -18.21 -4.98 -3.56
N ILE A 23 -17.06 -4.46 -3.15
CA ILE A 23 -16.91 -3.09 -2.65
C ILE A 23 -16.38 -2.20 -3.77
N PRO A 24 -17.15 -1.22 -4.26
CA PRO A 24 -16.65 -0.30 -5.27
C PRO A 24 -15.59 0.64 -4.69
N ILE A 25 -14.52 0.87 -5.45
CA ILE A 25 -13.45 1.78 -5.08
C ILE A 25 -13.54 3.00 -5.99
N PHE A 26 -13.72 4.16 -5.40
CA PHE A 26 -13.85 5.41 -6.13
C PHE A 26 -12.53 6.16 -6.17
N LYS A 27 -12.33 6.90 -7.25
CA LYS A 27 -11.12 7.68 -7.46
C LYS A 27 -10.83 8.65 -6.31
N GLU A 28 -11.86 9.17 -5.69
CA GLU A 28 -11.74 10.11 -4.57
C GLU A 28 -11.13 9.50 -3.30
N HIS A 29 -11.11 8.18 -3.21
CA HIS A 29 -10.54 7.46 -2.07
C HIS A 29 -9.12 6.96 -2.34
N CYS A 30 -8.52 7.42 -3.43
CA CYS A 30 -7.20 6.98 -3.85
C CYS A 30 -6.17 8.08 -3.69
N PHE A 31 -4.97 7.70 -3.27
CA PHE A 31 -3.85 8.61 -3.07
C PHE A 31 -2.73 8.23 -4.03
N THR A 32 -1.95 9.21 -4.46
CA THR A 32 -0.83 8.94 -5.36
C THR A 32 0.28 8.23 -4.59
N LEU A 33 0.62 7.03 -5.03
CA LEU A 33 1.72 6.26 -4.44
C LEU A 33 3.04 6.71 -5.07
N GLN A 34 3.98 7.10 -4.23
CA GLN A 34 5.31 7.53 -4.69
C GLN A 34 6.28 6.36 -4.75
N ASN A 35 6.30 5.56 -3.70
CA ASN A 35 7.17 4.40 -3.61
C ASN A 35 6.69 3.48 -2.51
N TYR A 36 7.15 2.26 -2.54
CA TYR A 36 7.02 1.34 -1.42
C TYR A 36 8.23 0.39 -1.39
N GLU A 37 8.54 -0.08 -0.20
CA GLU A 37 9.54 -1.11 0.02
C GLU A 37 9.12 -1.96 1.21
N TYR A 38 9.51 -3.21 1.23
CA TYR A 38 9.27 -4.05 2.39
C TYR A 38 10.42 -5.03 2.60
N ASP A 39 10.68 -5.28 3.87
CA ASP A 39 11.71 -6.22 4.31
C ASP A 39 11.06 -7.31 5.16
N CYS A 40 11.38 -8.54 4.86
CA CYS A 40 10.96 -9.68 5.64
C CYS A 40 12.19 -10.38 6.22
N TYR A 41 12.14 -10.70 7.49
CA TYR A 41 13.26 -11.33 8.16
C TYR A 41 12.78 -12.35 9.18
N ARG A 42 13.66 -13.31 9.46
CA ARG A 42 13.49 -14.28 10.54
C ARG A 42 14.59 -14.06 11.57
N SER A 43 14.23 -14.25 12.83
CA SER A 43 15.23 -14.21 13.89
C SER A 43 16.24 -15.34 13.72
N ARG A 44 17.50 -15.06 14.02
CA ARG A 44 18.60 -16.00 13.90
C ARG A 44 19.29 -16.14 15.25
N ASP A 45 19.82 -17.35 15.51
CA ASP A 45 20.63 -17.59 16.69
C ASP A 45 22.05 -17.06 16.47
N GLU A 46 22.93 -17.23 17.46
CA GLU A 46 24.31 -16.77 17.41
C GLU A 46 25.14 -17.45 16.30
N HIS A 47 24.69 -18.59 15.80
CA HIS A 47 25.33 -19.30 14.71
C HIS A 47 24.73 -18.98 13.34
N GLY A 48 23.79 -18.04 13.30
CA GLY A 48 23.14 -17.65 12.06
C GLY A 48 22.01 -18.57 11.62
N VAL A 49 21.62 -19.53 12.45
CA VAL A 49 20.54 -20.46 12.12
C VAL A 49 19.18 -19.82 12.44
N PRO A 50 18.23 -19.82 11.50
CA PRO A 50 16.90 -19.28 11.76
C PRO A 50 16.19 -20.09 12.85
N TYR A 51 15.54 -19.38 13.76
CA TYR A 51 14.69 -20.00 14.75
C TYR A 51 13.30 -19.34 14.75
N GLY A 52 12.32 -20.09 15.25
CA GLY A 52 10.94 -19.65 15.21
C GLY A 52 10.30 -19.88 13.85
N ASN A 53 9.00 -19.98 13.82
CA ASN A 53 8.23 -20.24 12.61
C ASN A 53 7.64 -18.98 12.01
N THR A 54 7.91 -17.82 12.60
CA THR A 54 7.33 -16.56 12.17
C THR A 54 8.38 -15.67 11.52
N ALA A 55 8.00 -15.09 10.39
CA ALA A 55 8.75 -14.01 9.78
C ALA A 55 8.08 -12.69 10.14
N SER A 56 8.89 -11.66 10.33
CA SER A 56 8.39 -10.30 10.51
C SER A 56 8.62 -9.51 9.24
N CYS A 57 7.60 -8.84 8.74
CA CYS A 57 7.72 -8.01 7.57
C CYS A 57 7.21 -6.60 7.87
N VAL A 58 8.01 -5.61 7.52
CA VAL A 58 7.66 -4.21 7.64
C VAL A 58 7.62 -3.61 6.25
N LEU A 59 6.51 -2.97 5.94
CA LEU A 59 6.31 -2.25 4.71
C LEU A 59 6.42 -0.76 4.99
N ARG A 60 7.16 -0.06 4.17
CA ARG A 60 7.24 1.40 4.22
C ARG A 60 6.81 1.93 2.86
N PHE A 61 5.88 2.87 2.86
CA PHE A 61 5.45 3.49 1.61
C PHE A 61 5.17 4.97 1.81
N THR A 62 5.21 5.71 0.71
CA THR A 62 4.96 7.15 0.71
C THR A 62 3.79 7.44 -0.20
N VAL A 63 2.82 8.17 0.31
CA VAL A 63 1.68 8.66 -0.47
C VAL A 63 1.67 10.18 -0.45
N ARG A 64 1.08 10.75 -1.48
CA ARG A 64 1.03 12.19 -1.67
C ARG A 64 -0.42 12.64 -1.83
N PHE A 65 -0.76 13.72 -1.16
CA PHE A 65 -2.08 14.33 -1.29
C PHE A 65 -1.98 15.85 -1.41
N VAL A 66 -3.09 16.44 -1.83
CA VAL A 66 -3.20 17.89 -1.96
C VAL A 66 -3.73 18.53 -0.69
N GLN A 67 -4.64 17.86 0.01
CA GLN A 67 -5.29 18.38 1.21
C GLN A 67 -4.93 17.58 2.44
N ILE A 68 -4.63 18.29 3.54
CA ILE A 68 -4.24 17.66 4.81
C ILE A 68 -5.36 16.76 5.35
N ASP A 69 -6.63 17.13 5.13
CA ASP A 69 -7.76 16.34 5.61
C ASP A 69 -7.82 14.94 5.01
N ASP A 70 -7.19 14.71 3.86
CA ASP A 70 -7.14 13.40 3.23
C ASP A 70 -6.33 12.39 4.05
N CYS A 71 -5.48 12.86 4.96
CA CYS A 71 -4.66 12.02 5.83
C CYS A 71 -5.44 11.37 6.98
N LYS A 72 -6.64 11.84 7.27
CA LYS A 72 -7.39 11.43 8.47
C LYS A 72 -7.58 9.92 8.58
N SER A 73 -7.86 9.27 7.46
CA SER A 73 -8.11 7.84 7.44
C SER A 73 -6.88 7.03 7.87
N PHE A 74 -5.68 7.49 7.51
CA PHE A 74 -4.44 6.85 7.94
C PHE A 74 -4.22 7.01 9.44
N TYR A 75 -4.51 8.19 10.00
CA TYR A 75 -4.39 8.42 11.44
C TYR A 75 -5.42 7.62 12.23
N GLN A 76 -6.61 7.44 11.69
CA GLN A 76 -7.62 6.59 12.32
C GLN A 76 -7.15 5.14 12.38
N GLU A 77 -6.53 4.63 11.31
CA GLU A 77 -5.99 3.28 11.29
C GLU A 77 -4.81 3.10 12.22
N LEU A 78 -4.02 4.15 12.46
CA LEU A 78 -2.93 4.10 13.44
C LEU A 78 -3.44 3.81 14.85
N LYS A 79 -4.63 4.28 15.16
CA LYS A 79 -5.26 4.09 16.48
C LYS A 79 -6.10 2.82 16.58
N ASN A 80 -6.32 2.15 15.46
CA ASN A 80 -7.19 0.98 15.39
C ASN A 80 -6.45 -0.25 15.88
N ASN A 81 -7.10 -1.03 16.75
CA ASN A 81 -6.55 -2.29 17.24
C ASN A 81 -6.77 -3.45 16.29
N GLU A 82 -7.58 -3.26 15.27
CA GLU A 82 -7.84 -4.27 14.24
C GLU A 82 -6.95 -4.01 13.03
N SER A 83 -6.62 -5.09 12.32
CA SER A 83 -5.85 -4.96 11.08
C SER A 83 -6.67 -4.27 9.99
N CYS A 84 -5.99 -3.56 9.12
CA CYS A 84 -6.60 -2.96 7.96
C CYS A 84 -5.96 -3.49 6.68
N THR A 85 -6.63 -3.30 5.56
CA THR A 85 -6.10 -3.68 4.25
C THR A 85 -5.83 -2.41 3.45
N ILE A 86 -4.62 -2.34 2.92
CA ILE A 86 -4.17 -1.26 2.04
C ILE A 86 -3.86 -1.88 0.69
N SER A 87 -4.36 -1.28 -0.37
CA SER A 87 -4.11 -1.79 -1.72
C SER A 87 -3.30 -0.78 -2.52
N PHE A 88 -2.27 -1.29 -3.20
CA PHE A 88 -1.50 -0.54 -4.18
C PHE A 88 -1.91 -1.04 -5.56
N VAL A 89 -2.41 -0.13 -6.38
CA VAL A 89 -2.99 -0.47 -7.68
C VAL A 89 -2.19 0.24 -8.77
N PHE A 90 -1.78 -0.52 -9.78
CA PHE A 90 -0.95 -0.01 -10.86
C PHE A 90 -1.71 0.03 -12.17
N ASN A 91 -1.57 1.16 -12.89
CA ASN A 91 -2.26 1.43 -14.15
C ASN A 91 -3.78 1.25 -14.04
N ALA A 92 -4.35 1.87 -13.01
CA ALA A 92 -5.79 1.84 -12.77
C ALA A 92 -6.56 2.68 -13.79
N THR A 93 -7.68 2.15 -14.25
CA THR A 93 -8.63 2.88 -15.10
C THR A 93 -9.95 2.99 -14.36
N PHE A 94 -10.48 4.20 -14.30
CA PHE A 94 -11.76 4.48 -13.66
C PHE A 94 -12.83 4.69 -14.72
N GLY A 95 -14.01 4.14 -14.47
CA GLY A 95 -15.15 4.27 -15.38
C GLY A 95 -15.85 5.64 -15.27
N ASP A 96 -16.95 5.79 -16.00
CA ASP A 96 -17.70 7.05 -16.05
C ASP A 96 -18.25 7.48 -14.69
N ASN A 97 -18.52 6.53 -13.82
CA ASN A 97 -18.98 6.80 -12.45
C ASN A 97 -17.82 6.99 -11.46
N GLN A 98 -16.59 7.14 -11.95
CA GLN A 98 -15.37 7.29 -11.15
C GLN A 98 -15.04 6.08 -10.26
N ALA A 99 -15.66 4.93 -10.54
CA ALA A 99 -15.33 3.67 -9.89
C ALA A 99 -14.24 2.93 -10.65
N LEU A 100 -13.41 2.18 -9.92
CA LEU A 100 -12.34 1.39 -10.52
C LEU A 100 -12.92 0.35 -11.47
N SER A 101 -12.53 0.42 -12.75
CA SER A 101 -13.02 -0.50 -13.78
C SER A 101 -12.00 -1.57 -14.16
N SER A 102 -10.72 -1.22 -14.20
CA SER A 102 -9.66 -2.16 -14.55
C SER A 102 -8.32 -1.70 -13.99
N TYR A 103 -7.38 -2.63 -13.89
CA TYR A 103 -6.00 -2.33 -13.49
C TYR A 103 -5.08 -3.41 -14.03
N GLU A 104 -3.81 -3.09 -14.17
CA GLU A 104 -2.81 -4.04 -14.66
C GLU A 104 -2.40 -5.02 -13.57
N SER A 105 -2.08 -4.50 -12.39
CA SER A 105 -1.69 -5.33 -11.24
C SER A 105 -2.00 -4.59 -9.95
N ALA A 106 -2.07 -5.34 -8.86
CA ALA A 106 -2.28 -4.78 -7.55
C ALA A 106 -1.58 -5.60 -6.48
N LEU A 107 -1.30 -4.93 -5.38
CA LEU A 107 -0.72 -5.53 -4.20
C LEU A 107 -1.60 -5.15 -3.01
N ALA A 108 -2.27 -6.11 -2.41
CA ALA A 108 -3.08 -5.89 -1.21
C ALA A 108 -2.31 -6.36 0.01
N VAL A 109 -2.15 -5.49 0.99
CA VAL A 109 -1.43 -5.79 2.22
C VAL A 109 -2.37 -5.64 3.40
N THR A 110 -2.35 -6.61 4.30
CA THR A 110 -3.15 -6.57 5.53
C THR A 110 -2.23 -6.56 6.73
N GLY A 111 -2.53 -5.71 7.69
CA GLY A 111 -1.72 -5.58 8.90
C GLY A 111 -2.06 -4.32 9.67
N PHE A 112 -1.05 -3.75 10.30
CA PHE A 112 -1.23 -2.61 11.21
C PHE A 112 -0.32 -1.47 10.83
N ILE A 113 -0.85 -0.25 10.82
CA ILE A 113 -0.03 0.96 10.72
C ILE A 113 0.65 1.16 12.06
N ILE A 114 1.98 1.20 12.04
CA ILE A 114 2.77 1.33 13.28
C ILE A 114 3.45 2.69 13.41
N ASP A 115 3.60 3.42 12.31
CA ASP A 115 4.21 4.75 12.34
C ASP A 115 3.75 5.57 11.16
N LEU A 116 3.56 6.86 11.38
CA LEU A 116 3.20 7.84 10.35
C LEU A 116 4.11 9.06 10.49
N LYS A 117 4.65 9.51 9.36
CA LYS A 117 5.44 10.74 9.30
C LYS A 117 4.90 11.62 8.18
N GLU A 118 4.49 12.82 8.55
CA GLU A 118 3.93 13.78 7.60
C GLU A 118 4.98 14.84 7.24
N ILE A 119 5.14 15.10 5.95
CA ILE A 119 6.07 16.10 5.44
C ILE A 119 5.31 17.03 4.53
N PHE A 120 5.33 18.31 4.85
CA PHE A 120 4.77 19.35 4.00
C PHE A 120 5.89 20.04 3.23
N GLN A 121 5.74 20.11 1.90
CA GLN A 121 6.71 20.79 1.04
C GLN A 121 6.04 21.93 0.28
N SER A 122 6.31 23.15 0.70
CA SER A 122 5.72 24.34 0.09
C SER A 122 6.23 24.59 -1.34
N LYS A 123 7.42 24.10 -1.66
CA LYS A 123 8.03 24.30 -2.99
C LYS A 123 7.45 23.40 -4.08
N SER A 124 6.70 22.38 -3.71
CA SER A 124 6.14 21.39 -4.63
C SER A 124 4.63 21.46 -4.69
N ASN A 125 4.08 22.61 -5.07
CA ASN A 125 2.63 22.80 -5.23
C ASN A 125 1.82 22.57 -3.95
N ASN A 126 2.41 22.83 -2.77
CA ASN A 126 1.76 22.66 -1.47
C ASN A 126 1.27 21.24 -1.23
N GLN A 127 2.03 20.26 -1.68
CA GLN A 127 1.68 18.85 -1.48
C GLN A 127 2.15 18.34 -0.13
N VAL A 128 1.37 17.46 0.44
CA VAL A 128 1.69 16.76 1.67
C VAL A 128 2.10 15.34 1.34
N GLU A 129 3.25 14.92 1.87
CA GLU A 129 3.70 13.54 1.77
C GLU A 129 3.52 12.86 3.12
N LEU A 130 2.99 11.65 3.09
CA LEU A 130 2.85 10.82 4.27
C LEU A 130 3.66 9.56 4.09
N ILE A 131 4.63 9.36 4.98
CA ILE A 131 5.42 8.14 5.04
C ILE A 131 4.78 7.22 6.06
N VAL A 132 4.38 6.05 5.62
CA VAL A 132 3.66 5.07 6.45
C VAL A 132 4.55 3.86 6.68
N GLU A 133 4.70 3.45 7.94
CA GLU A 133 5.27 2.16 8.29
C GLU A 133 4.15 1.23 8.69
N PHE A 134 4.18 0.03 8.11
CA PHE A 134 3.09 -0.93 8.22
C PHE A 134 3.65 -2.29 8.57
N LEU A 135 3.13 -2.87 9.64
CA LEU A 135 3.52 -4.21 10.05
C LEU A 135 2.65 -5.21 9.31
N LEU A 136 3.26 -5.95 8.40
CA LEU A 136 2.55 -6.87 7.53
C LEU A 136 2.09 -8.13 8.26
N LYS A 137 0.84 -8.48 8.03
CA LYS A 137 0.25 -9.75 8.43
C LYS A 137 0.10 -10.68 7.24
N SER A 138 -0.29 -10.14 6.08
CA SER A 138 -0.39 -10.90 4.83
C SER A 138 -0.23 -9.98 3.63
N ILE A 139 0.20 -10.59 2.52
CA ILE A 139 0.34 -9.92 1.22
C ILE A 139 -0.39 -10.76 0.19
N THR A 140 -1.20 -10.12 -0.64
CA THR A 140 -1.87 -10.78 -1.76
C THR A 140 -1.53 -10.04 -3.04
N TYR A 141 -0.97 -10.74 -4.00
CA TYR A 141 -0.74 -10.21 -5.34
C TYR A 141 -1.96 -10.47 -6.19
N VAL A 142 -2.51 -9.41 -6.76
CA VAL A 142 -3.70 -9.50 -7.61
C VAL A 142 -3.28 -9.15 -9.03
N GLY A 143 -3.21 -10.16 -9.90
CA GLY A 143 -2.99 -9.97 -11.32
C GLY A 143 -4.31 -10.06 -12.08
N CYS A 144 -4.22 -9.95 -13.42
CA CYS A 144 -5.40 -10.04 -14.26
C CYS A 144 -6.07 -11.43 -14.17
N ASP A 145 -5.27 -12.48 -13.95
CA ASP A 145 -5.74 -13.86 -14.06
C ASP A 145 -5.65 -14.67 -12.77
N ASP A 146 -4.72 -14.35 -11.87
CA ASP A 146 -4.47 -15.16 -10.67
C ASP A 146 -4.24 -14.32 -9.44
N ASN A 147 -4.90 -14.68 -8.35
CA ASN A 147 -4.61 -14.15 -7.02
C ASN A 147 -3.60 -15.07 -6.34
N LYS A 148 -2.44 -14.51 -6.01
CA LYS A 148 -1.42 -15.24 -5.25
C LYS A 148 -1.31 -14.63 -3.87
N GLU A 149 -1.52 -15.45 -2.87
CA GLU A 149 -1.43 -15.02 -1.49
C GLU A 149 -0.13 -15.50 -0.87
N LEU A 150 0.58 -14.58 -0.24
CA LEU A 150 1.72 -14.89 0.60
C LEU A 150 1.33 -14.57 2.05
N ALA A 151 1.00 -15.59 2.80
CA ALA A 151 0.65 -15.42 4.20
C ALA A 151 1.92 -15.32 5.04
N ILE A 152 2.03 -14.24 5.81
CA ILE A 152 3.10 -14.04 6.77
C ILE A 152 2.46 -14.09 8.15
N THR A 153 2.69 -15.20 8.85
CA THR A 153 2.10 -15.41 10.17
C THR A 153 3.04 -14.92 11.25
N ARG A 154 2.49 -14.17 12.14
CA ARG A 154 3.18 -13.76 13.35
C ARG A 154 2.96 -14.74 14.47
#